data_1348e85d5f439c2b95bd8bb7dc3c33c1
#
_entry.id   1348e85d5f439c2b95bd8bb7dc3c33c1
#
_cell.length_a   1.000
_cell.length_b   1.000
_cell.length_c   1.000
_cell.angle_alpha   90.00
_cell.angle_beta   90.00
_cell.angle_gamma   90.00
#
_symmetry.space_group_name_H-M   'P 1'
#
loop_
_entity.id
_entity.type
_entity.pdbx_description
1 polymer ?
#
loop_
_entity_poly.entity_id
_entity_poly.type
_entity_poly.pdbx_seq_one_letter_code
_entity_poly.pdbx_strand_id
1 'polypeptide(L)'
;MAGCIGVSLLVDRQSGRCIATSAWETEEAMRDSREQVTPIRDRAAEMFGGTANVEQWEIAALHRDHHSPDGAGVLATWIRVPPDQVDQGIEYYKSSVLPQLENLDGFCSASLLVDRGSGRGVSSTTFDSLDAMQRNRDQITALKATSMPEARAEELDECAFELALAHLRVPELV
;
A
#
# COMPACT_ATOMS: atom_id res chain seq x y z
N MET A 1 -4.12 -10.89 -18.17
CA MET A 1 -5.54 -10.54 -18.01
C MET A 1 -5.73 -9.13 -18.51
N ALA A 2 -6.79 -8.89 -19.28
CA ALA A 2 -7.06 -7.55 -19.82
C ALA A 2 -7.27 -6.55 -18.68
N GLY A 3 -6.69 -5.35 -18.82
CA GLY A 3 -6.76 -4.27 -17.82
C GLY A 3 -5.95 -4.49 -16.54
N CYS A 4 -5.23 -5.61 -16.39
CA CYS A 4 -4.32 -5.80 -15.26
C CYS A 4 -3.03 -5.00 -15.51
N ILE A 5 -2.75 -4.03 -14.64
CA ILE A 5 -1.60 -3.12 -14.73
C ILE A 5 -0.56 -3.35 -13.66
N GLY A 6 -0.78 -4.31 -12.76
CA GLY A 6 0.23 -4.65 -11.79
C GLY A 6 -0.14 -5.78 -10.86
N VAL A 7 0.90 -6.43 -10.34
CA VAL A 7 0.80 -7.41 -9.26
C VAL A 7 1.97 -7.20 -8.31
N SER A 8 1.74 -7.40 -7.01
CA SER A 8 2.80 -7.44 -6.01
C SER A 8 2.51 -8.46 -4.92
N LEU A 9 3.57 -8.90 -4.23
CA LEU A 9 3.49 -9.76 -3.06
C LEU A 9 4.38 -9.19 -1.97
N LEU A 10 3.76 -8.87 -0.85
CA LEU A 10 4.41 -8.46 0.40
C LEU A 10 4.40 -9.63 1.37
N VAL A 11 5.50 -9.86 2.07
CA VAL A 11 5.64 -10.96 3.02
C VAL A 11 6.26 -10.46 4.32
N ASP A 12 5.58 -10.69 5.43
CA ASP A 12 6.18 -10.63 6.75
C ASP A 12 6.59 -12.06 7.17
N ARG A 13 7.89 -12.32 7.14
CA ARG A 13 8.42 -13.66 7.44
C ARG A 13 8.34 -14.03 8.93
N GLN A 14 8.12 -13.06 9.81
CA GLN A 14 8.02 -13.32 11.25
C GLN A 14 6.62 -13.79 11.64
N SER A 15 5.59 -13.06 11.18
CA SER A 15 4.19 -13.40 11.48
C SER A 15 3.58 -14.38 10.48
N GLY A 16 4.18 -14.54 9.29
CA GLY A 16 3.60 -15.28 8.16
C GLY A 16 2.50 -14.51 7.43
N ARG A 17 2.28 -13.22 7.75
CA ARG A 17 1.31 -12.37 7.05
C ARG A 17 1.78 -12.08 5.63
N CYS A 18 0.91 -12.33 4.66
CA CYS A 18 1.17 -12.05 3.25
C CYS A 18 0.07 -11.15 2.69
N ILE A 19 0.45 -10.23 1.80
CA ILE A 19 -0.48 -9.38 1.05
C ILE A 19 -0.15 -9.52 -0.43
N ALA A 20 -1.05 -10.15 -1.18
CA ALA A 20 -0.99 -10.17 -2.64
C ALA A 20 -1.91 -9.09 -3.19
N THR A 21 -1.39 -8.22 -4.05
CA THR A 21 -2.19 -7.19 -4.70
C THR A 21 -2.24 -7.42 -6.20
N SER A 22 -3.36 -7.04 -6.80
CA SER A 22 -3.49 -6.85 -8.24
C SER A 22 -4.09 -5.47 -8.50
N ALA A 23 -3.49 -4.73 -9.43
CA ALA A 23 -3.95 -3.41 -9.83
C ALA A 23 -4.57 -3.47 -11.23
N TRP A 24 -5.62 -2.72 -11.44
CA TRP A 24 -6.46 -2.74 -12.63
C TRP A 24 -6.67 -1.34 -13.16
N GLU A 25 -6.76 -1.19 -14.49
CA GLU A 25 -7.02 0.09 -15.13
C GLU A 25 -8.38 0.68 -14.74
N THR A 26 -9.38 -0.19 -14.55
CA THR A 26 -10.75 0.20 -14.19
C THR A 26 -11.37 -0.80 -13.21
N GLU A 27 -12.38 -0.36 -12.48
CA GLU A 27 -13.19 -1.22 -11.63
C GLU A 27 -13.90 -2.32 -12.43
N GLU A 28 -14.31 -2.01 -13.67
CA GLU A 28 -14.93 -2.99 -14.58
C GLU A 28 -13.94 -4.12 -14.93
N ALA A 29 -12.70 -3.78 -15.33
CA ALA A 29 -11.66 -4.77 -15.62
C ALA A 29 -11.37 -5.65 -14.39
N MET A 30 -11.31 -5.06 -13.20
CA MET A 30 -11.15 -5.79 -11.94
C MET A 30 -12.33 -6.76 -11.71
N ARG A 31 -13.55 -6.30 -11.90
CA ARG A 31 -14.75 -7.10 -11.71
C ARG A 31 -14.83 -8.27 -12.69
N ASP A 32 -14.53 -8.02 -13.97
CA ASP A 32 -14.57 -9.03 -15.04
C ASP A 32 -13.48 -10.10 -14.87
N SER A 33 -12.38 -9.77 -14.21
CA SER A 33 -11.30 -10.72 -13.90
C SER A 33 -11.64 -11.73 -12.79
N ARG A 34 -12.72 -11.50 -12.03
CA ARG A 34 -13.03 -12.22 -10.80
C ARG A 34 -13.05 -13.75 -10.97
N GLU A 35 -13.68 -14.25 -12.03
CA GLU A 35 -13.76 -15.69 -12.29
C GLU A 35 -12.38 -16.33 -12.52
N GLN A 36 -11.44 -15.58 -13.14
CA GLN A 36 -10.09 -16.05 -13.41
C GLN A 36 -9.17 -15.90 -12.19
N VAL A 37 -9.33 -14.83 -11.42
CA VAL A 37 -8.47 -14.52 -10.26
C VAL A 37 -8.83 -15.38 -9.04
N THR A 38 -10.10 -15.64 -8.81
CA THR A 38 -10.57 -16.40 -7.63
C THR A 38 -9.85 -17.74 -7.45
N PRO A 39 -9.79 -18.65 -8.45
CA PRO A 39 -9.12 -19.94 -8.26
C PRO A 39 -7.60 -19.80 -8.05
N ILE A 40 -6.96 -18.77 -8.64
CA ILE A 40 -5.53 -18.52 -8.44
C ILE A 40 -5.27 -18.07 -7.00
N ARG A 41 -6.08 -17.14 -6.50
CA ARG A 41 -6.00 -16.63 -5.14
C ARG A 41 -6.25 -17.75 -4.11
N ASP A 42 -7.28 -18.54 -4.30
CA ASP A 42 -7.67 -19.58 -3.35
C ASP A 42 -6.59 -20.66 -3.27
N ARG A 43 -6.00 -21.05 -4.42
CA ARG A 43 -4.85 -21.96 -4.47
C ARG A 43 -3.62 -21.37 -3.78
N ALA A 44 -3.34 -20.08 -3.98
CA ALA A 44 -2.23 -19.42 -3.29
C ALA A 44 -2.46 -19.41 -1.78
N ALA A 45 -3.66 -19.09 -1.31
CA ALA A 45 -4.00 -19.12 0.10
C ALA A 45 -3.83 -20.50 0.73
N GLU A 46 -4.26 -21.57 0.04
CA GLU A 46 -4.03 -22.96 0.47
C GLU A 46 -2.53 -23.29 0.59
N MET A 47 -1.72 -22.85 -0.39
CA MET A 47 -0.25 -23.06 -0.35
C MET A 47 0.42 -22.34 0.82
N PHE A 48 -0.09 -21.20 1.24
CA PHE A 48 0.36 -20.47 2.43
C PHE A 48 -0.26 -20.99 3.73
N GLY A 49 -1.14 -21.98 3.68
CA GLY A 49 -1.76 -22.61 4.85
C GLY A 49 -2.85 -21.75 5.51
N GLY A 50 -3.48 -20.85 4.75
CA GLY A 50 -4.49 -19.93 5.26
C GLY A 50 -5.69 -19.74 4.34
N THR A 51 -6.49 -18.74 4.65
CA THR A 51 -7.62 -18.26 3.85
C THR A 51 -7.38 -16.82 3.40
N ALA A 52 -7.81 -16.49 2.17
CA ALA A 52 -7.69 -15.12 1.67
C ALA A 52 -8.83 -14.24 2.19
N ASN A 53 -8.49 -13.11 2.79
CA ASN A 53 -9.41 -12.00 2.99
C ASN A 53 -9.20 -11.01 1.83
N VAL A 54 -10.27 -10.68 1.10
CA VAL A 54 -10.20 -9.84 -0.10
C VAL A 54 -10.75 -8.46 0.22
N GLU A 55 -9.94 -7.45 -0.01
CA GLU A 55 -10.32 -6.04 0.08
C GLU A 55 -10.12 -5.37 -1.28
N GLN A 56 -10.93 -4.38 -1.57
CA GLN A 56 -10.87 -3.59 -2.80
C GLN A 56 -10.62 -2.13 -2.44
N TRP A 57 -9.72 -1.50 -3.18
CA TRP A 57 -9.24 -0.16 -2.89
C TRP A 57 -9.14 0.67 -4.16
N GLU A 58 -9.42 1.96 -4.04
CA GLU A 58 -9.02 2.97 -5.02
C GLU A 58 -7.56 3.35 -4.76
N ILE A 59 -6.74 3.45 -5.81
CA ILE A 59 -5.40 4.03 -5.71
C ILE A 59 -5.56 5.55 -5.76
N ALA A 60 -5.50 6.21 -4.60
CA ALA A 60 -5.71 7.66 -4.49
C ALA A 60 -4.42 8.46 -4.71
N ALA A 61 -3.27 7.90 -4.36
CA ALA A 61 -1.96 8.46 -4.65
C ALA A 61 -0.94 7.34 -4.89
N LEU A 62 -0.02 7.58 -5.81
CA LEU A 62 1.12 6.72 -6.08
C LEU A 62 2.26 7.56 -6.64
N HIS A 63 3.40 7.54 -5.97
CA HIS A 63 4.62 8.21 -6.40
C HIS A 63 5.81 7.24 -6.35
N ARG A 64 6.69 7.32 -7.34
CA ARG A 64 7.94 6.55 -7.42
C ARG A 64 9.10 7.48 -7.71
N ASP A 65 10.10 7.43 -6.86
CA ASP A 65 11.39 8.05 -7.15
C ASP A 65 12.21 7.13 -8.07
N HIS A 66 12.27 5.85 -7.74
CA HIS A 66 12.96 4.85 -8.54
C HIS A 66 12.36 3.45 -8.36
N HIS A 67 12.86 2.51 -9.17
CA HIS A 67 12.40 1.12 -9.13
C HIS A 67 12.85 0.43 -7.84
N SER A 68 11.92 -0.21 -7.15
CA SER A 68 12.21 -0.96 -5.92
C SER A 68 13.02 -2.22 -6.23
N PRO A 69 14.16 -2.44 -5.58
CA PRO A 69 14.97 -3.65 -5.77
C PRO A 69 14.30 -4.88 -5.14
N ASP A 70 14.79 -6.06 -5.48
CA ASP A 70 14.40 -7.31 -4.83
C ASP A 70 14.71 -7.23 -3.32
N GLY A 71 13.77 -7.63 -2.49
CA GLY A 71 13.91 -7.56 -1.03
C GLY A 71 13.73 -6.16 -0.42
N ALA A 72 13.20 -5.21 -1.19
CA ALA A 72 12.82 -3.90 -0.68
C ALA A 72 11.94 -3.99 0.57
N GLY A 73 12.14 -3.07 1.51
CA GLY A 73 11.32 -2.98 2.73
C GLY A 73 10.08 -2.13 2.49
N VAL A 74 8.92 -2.62 2.91
CA VAL A 74 7.64 -1.89 2.81
C VAL A 74 7.03 -1.74 4.18
N LEU A 75 6.77 -0.49 4.58
CA LEU A 75 5.98 -0.20 5.76
C LEU A 75 4.56 0.15 5.33
N ALA A 76 3.60 -0.67 5.73
CA ALA A 76 2.18 -0.45 5.47
C ALA A 76 1.46 -0.06 6.76
N THR A 77 0.71 1.05 6.71
CA THR A 77 -0.08 1.58 7.83
C THR A 77 -1.54 1.66 7.41
N TRP A 78 -2.41 0.92 8.10
CA TRP A 78 -3.86 1.01 7.94
C TRP A 78 -4.40 2.15 8.79
N ILE A 79 -5.22 2.98 8.17
CA ILE A 79 -5.79 4.16 8.80
C ILE A 79 -7.30 4.22 8.58
N ARG A 80 -7.96 5.06 9.36
CA ARG A 80 -9.35 5.46 9.16
C ARG A 80 -9.49 6.96 9.34
N VAL A 81 -10.25 7.58 8.44
CA VAL A 81 -10.74 8.96 8.57
C VAL A 81 -12.27 8.94 8.49
N PRO A 82 -12.98 9.98 8.98
CA PRO A 82 -14.40 10.10 8.71
C PRO A 82 -14.66 10.07 7.20
N PRO A 83 -15.68 9.33 6.69
CA PRO A 83 -15.91 9.17 5.25
C PRO A 83 -16.06 10.49 4.47
N ASP A 84 -16.61 11.53 5.10
CA ASP A 84 -16.73 12.87 4.55
C ASP A 84 -15.42 13.68 4.50
N GLN A 85 -14.34 13.14 5.08
CA GLN A 85 -13.01 13.76 5.11
C GLN A 85 -12.00 13.06 4.17
N VAL A 86 -12.41 12.02 3.44
CA VAL A 86 -11.48 11.21 2.61
C VAL A 86 -10.78 12.08 1.57
N ASP A 87 -11.50 12.94 0.84
CA ASP A 87 -10.90 13.83 -0.17
C ASP A 87 -9.88 14.79 0.45
N GLN A 88 -10.22 15.39 1.59
CA GLN A 88 -9.31 16.26 2.32
C GLN A 88 -8.07 15.50 2.80
N GLY A 89 -8.22 14.26 3.26
CA GLY A 89 -7.14 13.39 3.67
C GLY A 89 -6.20 13.05 2.50
N ILE A 90 -6.74 12.78 1.31
CA ILE A 90 -5.97 12.53 0.09
C ILE A 90 -5.15 13.76 -0.29
N GLU A 91 -5.77 14.94 -0.33
CA GLU A 91 -5.07 16.20 -0.66
C GLU A 91 -3.96 16.52 0.37
N TYR A 92 -4.24 16.32 1.65
CA TYR A 92 -3.25 16.48 2.70
C TYR A 92 -2.08 15.49 2.56
N TYR A 93 -2.37 14.23 2.24
CA TYR A 93 -1.33 13.24 1.98
C TYR A 93 -0.41 13.66 0.83
N LYS A 94 -0.98 14.07 -0.30
CA LYS A 94 -0.23 14.50 -1.50
C LYS A 94 0.60 15.76 -1.24
N SER A 95 0.01 16.75 -0.57
CA SER A 95 0.66 18.07 -0.39
C SER A 95 1.62 18.15 0.79
N SER A 96 1.44 17.32 1.81
CA SER A 96 2.14 17.49 3.08
C SER A 96 2.90 16.23 3.54
N VAL A 97 2.34 15.03 3.35
CA VAL A 97 2.97 13.79 3.82
C VAL A 97 3.97 13.28 2.79
N LEU A 98 3.54 13.13 1.55
CA LEU A 98 4.35 12.57 0.45
C LEU A 98 5.70 13.31 0.28
N PRO A 99 5.77 14.65 0.24
CA PRO A 99 7.05 15.36 0.12
C PRO A 99 8.03 15.12 1.27
N GLN A 100 7.53 14.77 2.46
CA GLN A 100 8.38 14.42 3.60
C GLN A 100 8.89 12.99 3.51
N LEU A 101 8.07 12.06 2.99
CA LEU A 101 8.49 10.68 2.74
C LEU A 101 9.58 10.58 1.68
N GLU A 102 9.50 11.39 0.61
CA GLU A 102 10.48 11.46 -0.48
C GLU A 102 11.89 11.85 0.00
N ASN A 103 11.99 12.58 1.10
CA ASN A 103 13.28 13.01 1.66
C ASN A 103 13.93 11.98 2.58
N LEU A 104 13.29 10.82 2.80
CA LEU A 104 13.83 9.75 3.63
C LEU A 104 14.91 8.96 2.88
N ASP A 105 15.98 8.61 3.57
CA ASP A 105 17.09 7.86 2.98
C ASP A 105 16.65 6.48 2.47
N GLY A 106 16.94 6.19 1.20
CA GLY A 106 16.53 4.94 0.55
C GLY A 106 15.03 4.84 0.21
N PHE A 107 14.32 5.97 0.13
CA PHE A 107 12.94 6.01 -0.34
C PHE A 107 12.85 5.57 -1.81
N CYS A 108 11.94 4.63 -2.12
CA CYS A 108 11.67 4.18 -3.48
C CYS A 108 10.32 4.68 -4.00
N SER A 109 9.28 4.49 -3.19
CA SER A 109 7.91 4.84 -3.59
C SER A 109 6.98 4.97 -2.39
N ALA A 110 5.88 5.68 -2.58
CA ALA A 110 4.77 5.71 -1.63
C ALA A 110 3.43 5.62 -2.35
N SER A 111 2.46 5.00 -1.70
CA SER A 111 1.08 4.92 -2.18
C SER A 111 0.07 5.13 -1.06
N LEU A 112 -1.09 5.65 -1.44
CA LEU A 112 -2.26 5.74 -0.60
C LEU A 112 -3.42 5.04 -1.30
N LEU A 113 -3.93 3.99 -0.68
CA LEU A 113 -5.12 3.28 -1.10
C LEU A 113 -6.28 3.69 -0.20
N VAL A 114 -7.48 3.85 -0.74
CA VAL A 114 -8.66 4.28 0.04
C VAL A 114 -9.90 3.48 -0.31
N ASP A 115 -10.74 3.25 0.68
CA ASP A 115 -12.15 2.88 0.54
C ASP A 115 -12.99 4.08 0.99
N ARG A 116 -13.60 4.77 0.04
CA ARG A 116 -14.37 5.99 0.28
C ARG A 116 -15.62 5.73 1.13
N GLY A 117 -16.18 4.53 1.03
CA GLY A 117 -17.41 4.18 1.76
C GLY A 117 -17.19 4.04 3.26
N SER A 118 -16.09 3.45 3.66
CA SER A 118 -15.75 3.22 5.07
C SER A 118 -14.81 4.27 5.67
N GLY A 119 -14.17 5.09 4.84
CA GLY A 119 -13.10 6.00 5.25
C GLY A 119 -11.79 5.28 5.61
N ARG A 120 -11.66 3.99 5.33
CA ARG A 120 -10.43 3.24 5.54
C ARG A 120 -9.41 3.55 4.45
N GLY A 121 -8.15 3.54 4.81
CA GLY A 121 -7.04 3.70 3.89
C GLY A 121 -5.84 2.83 4.28
N VAL A 122 -4.93 2.64 3.32
CA VAL A 122 -3.63 2.02 3.53
C VAL A 122 -2.57 2.92 2.91
N SER A 123 -1.69 3.46 3.75
CA SER A 123 -0.48 4.14 3.29
C SER A 123 0.67 3.15 3.28
N SER A 124 1.34 3.01 2.14
CA SER A 124 2.52 2.15 2.02
C SER A 124 3.72 2.98 1.58
N THR A 125 4.85 2.82 2.28
CA THR A 125 6.13 3.44 1.92
C THR A 125 7.15 2.33 1.67
N THR A 126 7.77 2.35 0.51
CA THR A 126 8.77 1.36 0.08
C THR A 126 10.16 1.97 0.14
N PHE A 127 11.11 1.22 0.66
CA PHE A 127 12.52 1.57 0.80
C PHE A 127 13.41 0.54 0.09
N ASP A 128 14.62 0.93 -0.28
CA ASP A 128 15.62 0.07 -0.95
C ASP A 128 15.88 -1.27 -0.24
N SER A 129 15.68 -1.32 1.07
CA SER A 129 15.90 -2.51 1.88
C SER A 129 15.11 -2.47 3.19
N LEU A 130 15.00 -3.60 3.86
CA LEU A 130 14.49 -3.67 5.24
C LEU A 130 15.32 -2.83 6.20
N ASP A 131 16.64 -2.76 6.00
CA ASP A 131 17.53 -1.94 6.82
C ASP A 131 17.28 -0.44 6.61
N ALA A 132 17.09 0.01 5.35
CA ALA A 132 16.72 1.39 5.06
C ALA A 132 15.37 1.76 5.70
N MET A 133 14.37 0.90 5.57
CA MET A 133 13.08 1.06 6.25
C MET A 133 13.26 1.18 7.78
N GLN A 134 14.06 0.32 8.38
CA GLN A 134 14.29 0.32 9.83
C GLN A 134 14.99 1.59 10.31
N ARG A 135 15.98 2.10 9.57
CA ARG A 135 16.67 3.36 9.90
C ARG A 135 15.73 4.57 9.91
N ASN A 136 14.69 4.56 9.08
CA ASN A 136 13.73 5.65 8.99
C ASN A 136 12.53 5.54 9.96
N ARG A 137 12.45 4.48 10.78
CA ARG A 137 11.30 4.24 11.67
C ARG A 137 10.97 5.41 12.60
N ASP A 138 11.99 6.02 13.20
CA ASP A 138 11.77 7.13 14.13
C ASP A 138 11.26 8.38 13.39
N GLN A 139 11.77 8.66 12.19
CA GLN A 139 11.30 9.77 11.36
C GLN A 139 9.86 9.56 10.88
N ILE A 140 9.51 8.34 10.46
CA ILE A 140 8.14 7.98 10.07
C ILE A 140 7.20 8.10 11.28
N THR A 141 7.62 7.64 12.46
CA THR A 141 6.84 7.77 13.68
C THR A 141 6.58 9.23 14.03
N ALA A 142 7.60 10.09 13.94
CA ALA A 142 7.46 11.53 14.15
C ALA A 142 6.54 12.19 13.11
N LEU A 143 6.66 11.81 11.84
CA LEU A 143 5.77 12.29 10.77
C LEU A 143 4.32 11.89 11.03
N LYS A 144 4.07 10.65 11.43
CA LYS A 144 2.73 10.18 11.79
C LYS A 144 2.15 10.94 12.99
N ALA A 145 2.96 11.20 14.01
CA ALA A 145 2.52 11.93 15.20
C ALA A 145 2.00 13.34 14.87
N THR A 146 2.50 13.97 13.81
CA THR A 146 2.04 15.28 13.33
C THR A 146 0.93 15.18 12.28
N SER A 147 1.05 14.26 11.32
CA SER A 147 0.14 14.17 10.18
C SER A 147 -1.21 13.52 10.51
N MET A 148 -1.24 12.54 11.41
CA MET A 148 -2.48 11.84 11.76
C MET A 148 -3.53 12.77 12.38
N PRO A 149 -3.21 13.62 13.39
CA PRO A 149 -4.16 14.58 13.94
C PRO A 149 -4.64 15.61 12.90
N GLU A 150 -3.76 16.11 12.04
CA GLU A 150 -4.09 17.07 10.99
C GLU A 150 -5.06 16.46 9.96
N ALA A 151 -4.85 15.22 9.58
CA ALA A 151 -5.74 14.48 8.69
C ALA A 151 -6.99 13.92 9.39
N ARG A 152 -7.12 14.07 10.70
CA ARG A 152 -8.13 13.41 11.54
C ARG A 152 -8.16 11.90 11.35
N ALA A 153 -6.97 11.33 11.15
CA ALA A 153 -6.79 9.90 10.91
C ALA A 153 -6.53 9.16 12.22
N GLU A 154 -7.13 7.98 12.32
CA GLU A 154 -6.84 6.98 13.35
C GLU A 154 -5.99 5.89 12.74
N GLU A 155 -4.88 5.51 13.39
CA GLU A 155 -4.12 4.33 13.02
C GLU A 155 -4.84 3.07 13.51
N LEU A 156 -5.07 2.14 12.60
CA LEU A 156 -5.73 0.85 12.89
C LEU A 156 -4.73 -0.28 13.06
N ASP A 157 -3.65 -0.28 12.25
CA ASP A 157 -2.64 -1.33 12.21
C ASP A 157 -1.40 -0.82 11.47
N GLU A 158 -0.24 -1.40 11.77
CA GLU A 158 0.99 -1.18 11.04
C GLU A 158 1.77 -2.50 10.91
N CYS A 159 2.31 -2.76 9.75
CA CYS A 159 3.14 -3.93 9.52
C CYS A 159 4.29 -3.62 8.55
N ALA A 160 5.45 -4.20 8.86
CA ALA A 160 6.62 -4.18 8.00
C ALA A 160 6.67 -5.45 7.15
N PHE A 161 6.95 -5.29 5.87
CA PHE A 161 7.01 -6.38 4.90
C PHE A 161 8.29 -6.34 4.08
N GLU A 162 8.67 -7.48 3.56
CA GLU A 162 9.59 -7.62 2.44
C GLU A 162 8.77 -7.63 1.13
N LEU A 163 9.20 -6.88 0.14
CA LEU A 163 8.65 -6.94 -1.22
C LEU A 163 9.23 -8.16 -1.94
N ALA A 164 8.46 -9.24 -1.99
CA ALA A 164 8.88 -10.51 -2.58
C ALA A 164 8.64 -10.58 -4.10
N LEU A 165 7.70 -9.80 -4.62
CA LEU A 165 7.38 -9.70 -6.04
C LEU A 165 6.76 -8.35 -6.34
N ALA A 166 7.19 -7.70 -7.42
CA ALA A 166 6.54 -6.52 -7.97
C ALA A 166 6.62 -6.48 -9.50
N HIS A 167 5.47 -6.44 -10.13
CA HIS A 167 5.29 -6.11 -11.54
C HIS A 167 4.25 -5.01 -11.65
N LEU A 168 4.66 -3.76 -11.45
CA LEU A 168 3.76 -2.63 -11.35
C LEU A 168 3.96 -1.68 -12.55
N ARG A 169 2.91 -1.52 -13.37
CA ARG A 169 2.82 -0.56 -14.47
C ARG A 169 1.76 0.50 -14.18
N VAL A 170 1.36 0.63 -12.92
CA VAL A 170 0.39 1.63 -12.48
C VAL A 170 0.98 3.02 -12.73
N PRO A 171 0.27 3.94 -13.41
CA PRO A 171 0.71 5.32 -13.58
C PRO A 171 0.87 6.04 -12.24
N GLU A 172 1.74 7.04 -12.21
CA GLU A 172 1.83 7.93 -11.05
C GLU A 172 0.55 8.74 -10.87
N LEU A 173 0.16 8.93 -9.61
CA LEU A 173 -1.03 9.67 -9.17
C LEU A 173 -0.63 10.59 -8.01
N VAL A 174 -0.03 11.72 -8.33
CA VAL A 174 0.45 12.74 -7.39
C VAL A 174 -0.30 14.05 -7.53
#